data_77830ee9f6a8b0da03e7eef54e5830fc
#
_entry.id   77830ee9f6a8b0da03e7eef54e5830fc
#
_cell.length_a   1.000
_cell.length_b   1.000
_cell.length_c   1.000
_cell.angle_alpha   90.00
_cell.angle_beta   90.00
_cell.angle_gamma   90.00
#
_symmetry.space_group_name_H-M   'P 1'
#
loop_
_entity.id
_entity.type
_entity.pdbx_description
1 polymer ?
#
loop_
_entity_poly.entity_id
_entity_poly.type
_entity_poly.pdbx_seq_one_letter_code
_entity_poly.pdbx_strand_id
1 'polypeptide(L)'
;MASAARPYTTDGQEFVAFLRDYHIGTHNWFDVSRALVSTGRGERWTEAVQDIAVLHLARRLIAAASEIVGSRLEWDLVADSDIKQMIVDTMVVDYFLVNDIHARLVPAVAAARRDISPGMRRQLKAESQRDAPWCYLCGTELDYVATDSPVYFTLDHVWPQSYGGNSDYDNLLPACHSCNHRKGHAASWSLYPIQTLVYGYQLTAEDIVNLPKEMRFAVLTRAAMDAAIADRLSLKEAFVSLGRPDLPAVIDESTSVDVFNLTAQFR
;
A
#
# COMPACT_ATOMS: atom_id res chain seq x y z
N MET A 1 4.79 14.30 22.61
CA MET A 1 4.59 15.16 21.42
C MET A 1 3.29 14.73 20.77
N ALA A 2 2.29 15.61 20.62
CA ALA A 2 1.06 15.27 19.95
C ALA A 2 1.39 14.95 18.48
N SER A 3 1.14 13.73 18.06
CA SER A 3 1.23 13.31 16.66
C SER A 3 0.32 14.23 15.86
N ALA A 4 0.88 15.06 15.00
CA ALA A 4 0.08 15.83 14.05
C ALA A 4 -0.75 14.81 13.26
N ALA A 5 -2.08 14.93 13.31
CA ALA A 5 -2.98 14.02 12.62
C ALA A 5 -2.57 13.94 11.14
N ARG A 6 -2.09 12.78 10.71
CA ARG A 6 -1.78 12.52 9.30
C ARG A 6 -3.11 12.42 8.56
N PRO A 7 -3.26 13.01 7.38
CA PRO A 7 -4.48 12.90 6.61
C PRO A 7 -4.58 11.51 5.98
N TYR A 8 -4.90 10.51 6.79
CA TYR A 8 -5.24 9.20 6.24
C TYR A 8 -6.59 9.28 5.56
N THR A 9 -6.64 8.95 4.30
CA THR A 9 -7.87 8.97 3.49
C THR A 9 -8.49 7.60 3.35
N THR A 10 -7.83 6.56 3.85
CA THR A 10 -8.35 5.19 3.80
C THR A 10 -8.31 4.53 5.18
N ASP A 11 -9.32 3.70 5.44
CA ASP A 11 -9.43 2.93 6.69
C ASP A 11 -8.21 2.02 6.88
N GLY A 12 -7.66 1.50 5.78
CA GLY A 12 -6.45 0.66 5.81
C GLY A 12 -5.19 1.43 6.19
N GLN A 13 -5.03 2.68 5.72
CA GLN A 13 -3.91 3.52 6.12
C GLN A 13 -3.97 3.83 7.62
N GLU A 14 -5.16 4.14 8.15
CA GLU A 14 -5.36 4.37 9.58
C GLU A 14 -5.02 3.12 10.39
N PHE A 15 -5.48 1.95 9.93
CA PHE A 15 -5.19 0.68 10.59
C PHE A 15 -3.69 0.34 10.61
N VAL A 16 -3.00 0.47 9.48
CA VAL A 16 -1.55 0.21 9.39
C VAL A 16 -0.76 1.20 10.25
N ALA A 17 -1.13 2.48 10.24
CA ALA A 17 -0.50 3.50 11.07
C ALA A 17 -0.67 3.20 12.56
N PHE A 18 -1.87 2.79 12.96
CA PHE A 18 -2.12 2.37 14.33
C PHE A 18 -1.22 1.19 14.75
N LEU A 19 -1.15 0.13 13.94
CA LEU A 19 -0.29 -1.01 14.23
C LEU A 19 1.18 -0.59 14.37
N ARG A 20 1.64 0.34 13.53
CA ARG A 20 3.00 0.87 13.56
C ARG A 20 3.27 1.71 14.81
N ASP A 21 2.37 2.64 15.14
CA ASP A 21 2.55 3.58 16.24
C ASP A 21 2.52 2.87 17.62
N TYR A 22 1.76 1.81 17.74
CA TYR A 22 1.71 0.98 18.95
C TYR A 22 2.74 -0.16 18.97
N HIS A 23 3.63 -0.22 17.97
CA HIS A 23 4.63 -1.29 17.81
C HIS A 23 4.05 -2.70 17.91
N ILE A 24 2.78 -2.86 17.49
CA ILE A 24 2.09 -4.14 17.56
C ILE A 24 2.76 -5.13 16.60
N GLY A 25 3.10 -6.30 17.11
CA GLY A 25 3.80 -7.35 16.34
C GLY A 25 5.31 -7.13 16.20
N THR A 26 5.88 -6.09 16.81
CA THR A 26 7.32 -5.77 16.69
C THR A 26 8.11 -5.93 17.98
N HIS A 27 7.50 -6.36 19.08
CA HIS A 27 8.15 -6.43 20.40
C HIS A 27 9.44 -7.27 20.45
N ASN A 28 9.54 -8.32 19.63
CA ASN A 28 10.72 -9.17 19.57
C ASN A 28 11.80 -8.68 18.58
N TRP A 29 11.54 -7.60 17.85
CA TRP A 29 12.46 -7.09 16.83
C TRP A 29 13.56 -6.19 17.44
N PHE A 30 13.39 -5.71 18.68
CA PHE A 30 14.41 -4.92 19.34
C PHE A 30 15.76 -5.65 19.48
N ASP A 31 15.74 -6.96 19.67
CA ASP A 31 16.98 -7.74 19.77
C ASP A 31 17.63 -7.94 18.41
N VAL A 32 16.84 -8.12 17.36
CA VAL A 32 17.32 -8.17 15.96
C VAL A 32 17.86 -6.80 15.54
N SER A 33 17.16 -5.72 15.87
CA SER A 33 17.61 -4.36 15.55
C SER A 33 18.91 -4.00 16.23
N ARG A 34 19.15 -4.44 17.50
CA ARG A 34 20.44 -4.25 18.18
C ARG A 34 21.61 -4.90 17.44
N ALA A 35 21.42 -6.11 16.91
CA ALA A 35 22.44 -6.77 16.11
C ALA A 35 22.71 -6.03 14.79
N LEU A 36 21.68 -5.42 14.18
CA LEU A 36 21.79 -4.66 12.93
C LEU A 36 22.35 -3.25 13.13
N VAL A 37 22.08 -2.60 14.28
CA VAL A 37 22.63 -1.29 14.66
C VAL A 37 24.16 -1.31 14.72
N SER A 38 24.76 -2.43 15.09
CA SER A 38 26.22 -2.58 15.11
C SER A 38 26.89 -2.40 13.75
N THR A 39 26.12 -2.45 12.65
CA THR A 39 26.61 -2.28 11.27
C THR A 39 26.65 -0.83 10.77
N GLY A 40 26.24 0.16 11.58
CA GLY A 40 26.12 1.57 11.19
C GLY A 40 24.97 1.89 10.24
N ARG A 41 24.12 0.91 9.92
CA ARG A 41 22.93 1.04 9.05
C ARG A 41 21.64 0.70 9.79
N GLY A 42 21.70 0.57 11.11
CA GLY A 42 20.67 -0.03 11.96
C GLY A 42 19.31 0.65 11.90
N GLU A 43 19.25 1.98 11.86
CA GLU A 43 17.97 2.69 11.89
C GLU A 43 17.14 2.40 10.64
N ARG A 44 17.74 2.47 9.45
CA ARG A 44 17.04 2.21 8.17
C ARG A 44 16.61 0.75 8.04
N TRP A 45 17.42 -0.19 8.50
CA TRP A 45 17.03 -1.60 8.57
C TRP A 45 15.85 -1.81 9.49
N THR A 46 15.86 -1.18 10.65
CA THR A 46 14.77 -1.27 11.63
C THR A 46 13.48 -0.73 11.04
N GLU A 47 13.51 0.43 10.37
CA GLU A 47 12.33 0.97 9.67
C GLU A 47 11.81 0.03 8.58
N ALA A 48 12.68 -0.46 7.71
CA ALA A 48 12.28 -1.34 6.61
C ALA A 48 11.65 -2.63 7.12
N VAL A 49 12.25 -3.25 8.11
CA VAL A 49 11.75 -4.49 8.70
C VAL A 49 10.44 -4.25 9.46
N GLN A 50 10.33 -3.14 10.18
CA GLN A 50 9.10 -2.75 10.86
C GLN A 50 7.96 -2.52 9.88
N ASP A 51 8.20 -1.78 8.80
CA ASP A 51 7.19 -1.53 7.76
C ASP A 51 6.71 -2.84 7.10
N ILE A 52 7.64 -3.75 6.77
CA ILE A 52 7.29 -5.06 6.20
C ILE A 52 6.48 -5.89 7.20
N ALA A 53 6.91 -5.95 8.46
CA ALA A 53 6.22 -6.73 9.49
C ALA A 53 4.80 -6.21 9.75
N VAL A 54 4.64 -4.89 9.86
CA VAL A 54 3.34 -4.25 10.08
C VAL A 54 2.42 -4.46 8.88
N LEU A 55 2.92 -4.28 7.65
CA LEU A 55 2.13 -4.54 6.44
C LEU A 55 1.70 -6.00 6.34
N HIS A 56 2.63 -6.93 6.62
CA HIS A 56 2.30 -8.36 6.62
C HIS A 56 1.22 -8.69 7.65
N LEU A 57 1.35 -8.16 8.87
CA LEU A 57 0.38 -8.35 9.94
C LEU A 57 -0.99 -7.76 9.55
N ALA A 58 -1.04 -6.52 9.09
CA ALA A 58 -2.28 -5.86 8.65
C ALA A 58 -3.01 -6.69 7.59
N ARG A 59 -2.29 -7.15 6.56
CA ARG A 59 -2.87 -7.98 5.50
C ARG A 59 -3.44 -9.28 6.04
N ARG A 60 -2.72 -9.96 6.93
CA ARG A 60 -3.19 -11.21 7.54
C ARG A 60 -4.44 -11.01 8.38
N LEU A 61 -4.48 -9.95 9.20
CA LEU A 61 -5.65 -9.64 10.01
C LEU A 61 -6.87 -9.30 9.15
N ILE A 62 -6.69 -8.47 8.11
CA ILE A 62 -7.77 -8.13 7.17
C ILE A 62 -8.27 -9.38 6.44
N ALA A 63 -7.38 -10.24 5.96
CA ALA A 63 -7.76 -11.48 5.28
C ALA A 63 -8.52 -12.42 6.21
N ALA A 64 -8.00 -12.71 7.41
CA ALA A 64 -8.64 -13.58 8.37
C ALA A 64 -10.01 -13.05 8.84
N ALA A 65 -10.11 -11.74 9.12
CA ALA A 65 -11.39 -11.13 9.47
C ALA A 65 -12.37 -11.14 8.27
N SER A 66 -11.89 -10.97 7.04
CA SER A 66 -12.71 -11.10 5.83
C SER A 66 -13.28 -12.52 5.66
N GLU A 67 -12.52 -13.55 6.02
CA GLU A 67 -12.99 -14.94 6.02
C GLU A 67 -14.07 -15.18 7.09
N ILE A 68 -13.90 -14.62 8.31
CA ILE A 68 -14.90 -14.70 9.39
C ILE A 68 -16.21 -14.07 8.95
N VAL A 69 -16.14 -12.87 8.34
CA VAL A 69 -17.35 -12.22 7.79
C VAL A 69 -17.93 -13.04 6.63
N GLY A 70 -17.10 -13.70 5.83
CA GLY A 70 -17.50 -14.59 4.75
C GLY A 70 -18.42 -13.91 3.73
N SER A 71 -19.47 -14.61 3.33
CA SER A 71 -20.50 -14.12 2.41
C SER A 71 -21.63 -13.34 3.11
N ARG A 72 -21.52 -13.06 4.39
CA ARG A 72 -22.53 -12.31 5.14
C ARG A 72 -22.68 -10.92 4.56
N LEU A 73 -23.90 -10.52 4.28
CA LEU A 73 -24.20 -9.19 3.75
C LEU A 73 -24.12 -8.10 4.82
N GLU A 74 -24.34 -8.47 6.08
CA GLU A 74 -24.34 -7.58 7.22
C GLU A 74 -23.33 -8.04 8.27
N TRP A 75 -22.70 -7.09 8.90
CA TRP A 75 -21.83 -7.27 10.03
C TRP A 75 -22.67 -7.51 11.28
N ASP A 76 -22.53 -8.64 11.94
CA ASP A 76 -23.29 -8.99 13.12
C ASP A 76 -22.41 -9.11 14.39
N LEU A 77 -23.07 -9.16 15.56
CA LEU A 77 -22.41 -9.28 16.86
C LEU A 77 -21.59 -10.58 17.00
N VAL A 78 -21.95 -11.62 16.25
CA VAL A 78 -21.22 -12.90 16.26
C VAL A 78 -19.89 -12.70 15.53
N ALA A 79 -19.92 -12.07 14.35
CA ALA A 79 -18.70 -11.74 13.61
C ALA A 79 -17.76 -10.83 14.42
N ASP A 80 -18.29 -9.86 15.15
CA ASP A 80 -17.52 -9.02 16.06
C ASP A 80 -16.79 -9.82 17.14
N SER A 81 -17.51 -10.75 17.77
CA SER A 81 -16.95 -11.63 18.80
C SER A 81 -15.86 -12.54 18.23
N ASP A 82 -16.13 -13.13 17.06
CA ASP A 82 -15.20 -14.05 16.39
C ASP A 82 -13.92 -13.33 15.93
N ILE A 83 -14.05 -12.08 15.46
CA ILE A 83 -12.88 -11.26 15.08
C ILE A 83 -12.06 -10.89 16.32
N LYS A 84 -12.68 -10.50 17.42
CA LYS A 84 -11.95 -10.23 18.67
C LYS A 84 -11.23 -11.48 19.17
N GLN A 85 -11.88 -12.64 19.11
CA GLN A 85 -11.23 -13.90 19.46
C GLN A 85 -10.07 -14.23 18.52
N MET A 86 -10.23 -14.03 17.21
CA MET A 86 -9.14 -14.20 16.24
C MET A 86 -7.95 -13.29 16.54
N ILE A 87 -8.19 -12.03 16.95
CA ILE A 87 -7.11 -11.12 17.36
C ILE A 87 -6.37 -11.69 18.56
N VAL A 88 -7.08 -12.14 19.60
CA VAL A 88 -6.49 -12.74 20.80
C VAL A 88 -5.68 -13.99 20.46
N ASP A 89 -6.19 -14.85 19.60
CA ASP A 89 -5.57 -16.13 19.24
C ASP A 89 -4.35 -15.94 18.32
N THR A 90 -4.34 -14.87 17.53
CA THR A 90 -3.30 -14.61 16.53
C THR A 90 -2.17 -13.74 17.08
N MET A 91 -2.47 -12.91 18.08
CA MET A 91 -1.55 -11.87 18.55
C MET A 91 -1.36 -11.97 20.06
N VAL A 92 -0.10 -11.86 20.48
CA VAL A 92 0.22 -11.66 21.90
C VAL A 92 0.08 -10.17 22.19
N VAL A 93 -1.15 -9.74 22.50
CA VAL A 93 -1.45 -8.34 22.86
C VAL A 93 -2.20 -8.26 24.17
N ASP A 94 -2.06 -7.15 24.85
CA ASP A 94 -2.84 -6.88 26.05
C ASP A 94 -4.33 -6.77 25.69
N TYR A 95 -5.18 -7.33 26.55
CA TYR A 95 -6.62 -7.42 26.31
C TYR A 95 -7.29 -6.07 26.01
N PHE A 96 -6.83 -4.97 26.61
CA PHE A 96 -7.38 -3.64 26.32
C PHE A 96 -7.09 -3.17 24.89
N LEU A 97 -5.99 -3.61 24.25
CA LEU A 97 -5.68 -3.29 22.86
C LEU A 97 -6.56 -4.03 21.85
N VAL A 98 -7.18 -5.15 22.25
CA VAL A 98 -8.05 -5.93 21.35
C VAL A 98 -9.21 -5.08 20.81
N ASN A 99 -9.84 -4.26 21.66
CA ASN A 99 -10.92 -3.39 21.24
C ASN A 99 -10.43 -2.27 20.30
N ASP A 100 -9.25 -1.73 20.54
CA ASP A 100 -8.66 -0.68 19.69
C ASP A 100 -8.24 -1.23 18.34
N ILE A 101 -7.66 -2.43 18.29
CA ILE A 101 -7.34 -3.15 17.05
C ILE A 101 -8.63 -3.45 16.29
N HIS A 102 -9.63 -4.03 16.97
CA HIS A 102 -10.91 -4.36 16.37
C HIS A 102 -11.60 -3.14 15.76
N ALA A 103 -11.68 -2.03 16.49
CA ALA A 103 -12.32 -0.80 16.03
C ALA A 103 -11.74 -0.23 14.73
N ARG A 104 -10.45 -0.49 14.45
CA ARG A 104 -9.78 -0.05 13.21
C ARG A 104 -9.71 -1.13 12.15
N LEU A 105 -9.68 -2.39 12.56
CA LEU A 105 -9.70 -3.52 11.63
C LEU A 105 -11.03 -3.62 10.90
N VAL A 106 -12.17 -3.42 11.59
CA VAL A 106 -13.53 -3.53 11.02
C VAL A 106 -13.74 -2.63 9.80
N PRO A 107 -13.48 -1.31 9.86
CA PRO A 107 -13.57 -0.44 8.69
C PRO A 107 -12.63 -0.87 7.55
N ALA A 108 -11.39 -1.25 7.88
CA ALA A 108 -10.42 -1.71 6.88
C ALA A 108 -10.88 -3.00 6.16
N VAL A 109 -11.53 -3.93 6.88
CA VAL A 109 -12.14 -5.13 6.28
C VAL A 109 -13.31 -4.77 5.38
N ALA A 110 -14.17 -3.85 5.81
CA ALA A 110 -15.29 -3.37 5.01
C ALA A 110 -14.80 -2.71 3.71
N ALA A 111 -13.73 -1.90 3.79
CA ALA A 111 -13.09 -1.29 2.63
C ALA A 111 -12.47 -2.34 1.68
N ALA A 112 -11.76 -3.33 2.22
CA ALA A 112 -11.12 -4.40 1.45
C ALA A 112 -12.12 -5.26 0.65
N ARG A 113 -13.39 -5.28 1.06
CA ARG A 113 -14.45 -6.07 0.44
C ARG A 113 -15.34 -5.28 -0.51
N ARG A 114 -15.19 -3.97 -0.57
CA ARG A 114 -16.04 -3.11 -1.39
C ARG A 114 -15.51 -2.96 -2.80
N ASP A 115 -16.30 -3.36 -3.80
CA ASP A 115 -15.99 -3.15 -5.20
C ASP A 115 -16.12 -1.68 -5.63
N ILE A 116 -15.36 -1.30 -6.67
CA ILE A 116 -15.52 0.00 -7.32
C ILE A 116 -16.88 0.04 -8.02
N SER A 117 -17.75 0.96 -7.64
CA SER A 117 -19.07 1.07 -8.25
C SER A 117 -18.99 1.38 -9.75
N PRO A 118 -19.95 0.89 -10.57
CA PRO A 118 -19.98 1.20 -12.00
C PRO A 118 -20.08 2.70 -12.29
N GLY A 119 -20.75 3.47 -11.41
CA GLY A 119 -20.84 4.93 -11.51
C GLY A 119 -19.46 5.59 -11.33
N MET A 120 -18.75 5.25 -10.28
CA MET A 120 -17.41 5.75 -9.99
C MET A 120 -16.43 5.41 -11.13
N ARG A 121 -16.48 4.17 -11.62
CA ARG A 121 -15.63 3.74 -12.74
C ARG A 121 -15.88 4.58 -14.01
N ARG A 122 -17.13 4.89 -14.34
CA ARG A 122 -17.45 5.74 -15.50
C ARG A 122 -16.98 7.17 -15.30
N GLN A 123 -17.21 7.73 -14.11
CA GLN A 123 -16.79 9.08 -13.77
C GLN A 123 -15.27 9.23 -13.89
N LEU A 124 -14.50 8.40 -13.19
CA LEU A 124 -13.04 8.48 -13.20
C LEU A 124 -12.44 8.19 -14.60
N LYS A 125 -13.07 7.32 -15.39
CA LYS A 125 -12.67 7.11 -16.79
C LYS A 125 -12.82 8.39 -17.61
N ALA A 126 -13.94 9.10 -17.51
CA ALA A 126 -14.18 10.34 -18.24
C ALA A 126 -13.25 11.48 -17.76
N GLU A 127 -13.02 11.59 -16.46
CA GLU A 127 -12.07 12.56 -15.89
C GLU A 127 -10.66 12.28 -16.39
N SER A 128 -10.20 11.03 -16.33
CA SER A 128 -8.87 10.65 -16.81
C SER A 128 -8.67 10.96 -18.30
N GLN A 129 -9.66 10.66 -19.13
CA GLN A 129 -9.60 10.97 -20.58
C GLN A 129 -9.43 12.47 -20.86
N ARG A 130 -10.03 13.31 -20.04
CA ARG A 130 -10.02 14.77 -20.21
C ARG A 130 -8.77 15.43 -19.63
N ASP A 131 -8.41 15.05 -18.39
CA ASP A 131 -7.49 15.85 -17.57
C ASP A 131 -6.11 15.19 -17.41
N ALA A 132 -6.04 13.85 -17.37
CA ALA A 132 -4.82 13.10 -17.11
C ALA A 132 -4.83 11.74 -17.84
N PRO A 133 -4.70 11.72 -19.20
CA PRO A 133 -4.81 10.50 -19.97
C PRO A 133 -3.56 9.60 -19.89
N TRP A 134 -2.92 9.53 -18.75
CA TRP A 134 -1.70 8.74 -18.53
C TRP A 134 -1.77 7.90 -17.26
N CYS A 135 -1.00 6.84 -17.26
CA CYS A 135 -0.80 5.99 -16.11
C CYS A 135 -0.04 6.75 -15.00
N TYR A 136 -0.60 6.85 -13.81
CA TYR A 136 0.04 7.54 -12.68
C TYR A 136 1.35 6.86 -12.22
N LEU A 137 1.56 5.58 -12.56
CA LEU A 137 2.76 4.83 -12.20
C LEU A 137 3.90 4.95 -13.22
N CYS A 138 3.61 4.99 -14.52
CA CYS A 138 4.66 4.99 -15.55
C CYS A 138 4.57 6.16 -16.55
N GLY A 139 3.54 6.99 -16.46
CA GLY A 139 3.37 8.12 -17.36
C GLY A 139 2.96 7.75 -18.80
N THR A 140 2.81 6.46 -19.15
CA THR A 140 2.37 6.06 -20.49
C THR A 140 0.94 6.50 -20.73
N GLU A 141 0.64 6.98 -21.96
CA GLU A 141 -0.71 7.32 -22.39
C GLU A 141 -1.60 6.08 -22.35
N LEU A 142 -2.83 6.27 -21.88
CA LEU A 142 -3.77 5.17 -21.66
C LEU A 142 -4.62 4.91 -22.89
N ASP A 143 -4.80 3.65 -23.22
CA ASP A 143 -5.78 3.20 -24.20
C ASP A 143 -7.14 2.98 -23.52
N TYR A 144 -8.18 3.61 -24.03
CA TYR A 144 -9.54 3.50 -23.49
C TYR A 144 -10.46 2.60 -24.29
N VAL A 145 -9.94 1.98 -25.36
CA VAL A 145 -10.72 1.20 -26.34
C VAL A 145 -10.32 -0.26 -26.37
N ALA A 146 -9.04 -0.55 -26.60
CA ALA A 146 -8.55 -1.92 -26.76
C ALA A 146 -8.33 -2.57 -25.37
N THR A 147 -9.27 -3.38 -24.93
CA THR A 147 -9.28 -4.00 -23.59
C THR A 147 -8.17 -5.03 -23.38
N ASP A 148 -7.59 -5.55 -24.45
CA ASP A 148 -6.45 -6.48 -24.46
C ASP A 148 -5.08 -5.76 -24.51
N SER A 149 -5.09 -4.44 -24.65
CA SER A 149 -3.88 -3.63 -24.67
C SER A 149 -3.20 -3.61 -23.27
N PRO A 150 -1.87 -3.81 -23.20
CA PRO A 150 -1.13 -3.68 -21.93
C PRO A 150 -1.21 -2.27 -21.36
N VAL A 151 -1.51 -1.27 -22.19
CA VAL A 151 -1.71 0.12 -21.74
C VAL A 151 -3.19 0.48 -21.59
N TYR A 152 -4.09 -0.51 -21.62
CA TYR A 152 -5.52 -0.28 -21.39
C TYR A 152 -5.77 0.38 -20.03
N PHE A 153 -6.71 1.32 -20.02
CA PHE A 153 -7.14 2.02 -18.82
C PHE A 153 -7.72 1.05 -17.77
N THR A 154 -7.18 1.12 -16.57
CA THR A 154 -7.71 0.51 -15.36
C THR A 154 -7.74 1.54 -14.23
N LEU A 155 -8.51 1.27 -13.18
CA LEU A 155 -8.42 2.00 -11.93
C LEU A 155 -7.62 1.18 -10.94
N ASP A 156 -6.63 1.80 -10.36
CA ASP A 156 -5.80 1.22 -9.30
C ASP A 156 -6.11 1.90 -7.97
N HIS A 157 -6.14 1.08 -6.92
CA HIS A 157 -6.19 1.57 -5.55
C HIS A 157 -4.79 2.07 -5.15
N VAL A 158 -4.63 3.36 -4.96
CA VAL A 158 -3.35 3.97 -4.53
C VAL A 158 -2.86 3.29 -3.25
N TRP A 159 -3.70 3.23 -2.24
CA TRP A 159 -3.54 2.31 -1.12
C TRP A 159 -4.24 0.99 -1.46
N PRO A 160 -3.52 -0.14 -1.49
CA PRO A 160 -4.08 -1.40 -1.99
C PRO A 160 -5.32 -1.86 -1.22
N GLN A 161 -6.32 -2.35 -1.96
CA GLN A 161 -7.56 -2.85 -1.39
C GLN A 161 -7.34 -3.98 -0.37
N SER A 162 -6.40 -4.88 -0.62
CA SER A 162 -6.04 -5.96 0.31
C SER A 162 -5.45 -5.49 1.65
N TYR A 163 -5.10 -4.22 1.75
CA TYR A 163 -4.69 -3.54 2.97
C TYR A 163 -5.75 -2.55 3.47
N GLY A 164 -7.01 -2.75 3.11
CA GLY A 164 -8.13 -1.91 3.53
C GLY A 164 -8.25 -0.60 2.76
N GLY A 165 -7.74 -0.53 1.54
CA GLY A 165 -7.91 0.62 0.65
C GLY A 165 -9.35 0.77 0.19
N ASN A 166 -9.94 1.95 0.40
CA ASN A 166 -11.31 2.25 0.02
C ASN A 166 -11.47 2.31 -1.49
N SER A 167 -12.62 1.78 -1.99
CA SER A 167 -13.02 1.86 -3.40
C SER A 167 -13.81 3.15 -3.69
N ASP A 168 -13.25 4.29 -3.32
CA ASP A 168 -13.82 5.62 -3.49
C ASP A 168 -12.92 6.55 -4.28
N TYR A 169 -13.40 7.76 -4.51
CA TYR A 169 -12.71 8.77 -5.31
C TYR A 169 -11.30 9.07 -4.77
N ASP A 170 -11.14 9.13 -3.47
CA ASP A 170 -9.91 9.61 -2.83
C ASP A 170 -8.77 8.58 -2.82
N ASN A 171 -9.06 7.34 -3.22
CA ASN A 171 -8.05 6.27 -3.28
C ASN A 171 -7.87 5.65 -4.68
N LEU A 172 -8.52 6.18 -5.71
CA LEU A 172 -8.47 5.59 -7.06
C LEU A 172 -7.75 6.52 -8.04
N LEU A 173 -6.77 6.00 -8.76
CA LEU A 173 -6.05 6.68 -9.84
C LEU A 173 -6.04 5.86 -11.14
N PRO A 174 -5.96 6.54 -12.31
CA PRO A 174 -5.85 5.87 -13.61
C PRO A 174 -4.48 5.20 -13.76
N ALA A 175 -4.47 3.91 -14.05
CA ALA A 175 -3.28 3.12 -14.31
C ALA A 175 -3.42 2.30 -15.57
N CYS A 176 -2.32 2.00 -16.24
CA CYS A 176 -2.35 1.02 -17.34
C CYS A 176 -2.47 -0.41 -16.77
N HIS A 177 -3.10 -1.28 -17.55
CA HIS A 177 -3.32 -2.69 -17.16
C HIS A 177 -2.03 -3.37 -16.67
N SER A 178 -0.93 -3.21 -17.40
CA SER A 178 0.36 -3.80 -17.06
C SER A 178 0.89 -3.32 -15.69
N CYS A 179 0.85 -2.00 -15.42
CA CYS A 179 1.34 -1.46 -14.15
C CYS A 179 0.43 -1.85 -12.98
N ASN A 180 -0.89 -1.79 -13.17
CA ASN A 180 -1.85 -2.19 -12.15
C ASN A 180 -1.71 -3.67 -11.80
N HIS A 181 -1.60 -4.54 -12.80
CA HIS A 181 -1.39 -5.97 -12.60
C HIS A 181 -0.08 -6.27 -11.85
N ARG A 182 1.01 -5.61 -12.24
CA ARG A 182 2.31 -5.78 -11.58
C ARG A 182 2.34 -5.24 -10.16
N LYS A 183 1.74 -4.07 -9.93
CA LYS A 183 1.61 -3.53 -8.57
C LYS A 183 0.80 -4.48 -7.69
N GLY A 184 -0.31 -5.03 -8.21
CA GLY A 184 -1.13 -5.98 -7.50
C GLY A 184 -1.49 -5.48 -6.09
N HIS A 185 -1.10 -6.24 -5.08
CA HIS A 185 -1.35 -5.93 -3.68
C HIS A 185 -0.18 -5.25 -2.97
N ALA A 186 0.85 -4.80 -3.69
CA ALA A 186 2.05 -4.29 -3.05
C ALA A 186 1.88 -2.87 -2.50
N ALA A 187 2.27 -2.68 -1.26
CA ALA A 187 2.52 -1.39 -0.65
C ALA A 187 3.97 -0.97 -0.98
N SER A 188 4.20 -0.54 -2.21
CA SER A 188 5.54 -0.40 -2.79
C SER A 188 6.46 0.60 -2.10
N TRP A 189 5.92 1.52 -1.27
CA TRP A 189 6.77 2.47 -0.51
C TRP A 189 7.64 1.78 0.54
N SER A 190 7.26 0.59 1.03
CA SER A 190 8.09 -0.17 1.98
C SER A 190 9.40 -0.65 1.36
N LEU A 191 9.49 -0.66 0.03
CA LEU A 191 10.68 -1.09 -0.70
C LEU A 191 11.77 -0.02 -0.73
N TYR A 192 11.43 1.25 -0.58
CA TYR A 192 12.41 2.33 -0.63
C TYR A 192 13.52 2.22 0.44
N PRO A 193 13.23 1.97 1.72
CA PRO A 193 14.27 1.71 2.70
C PRO A 193 15.15 0.51 2.35
N ILE A 194 14.57 -0.58 1.81
CA ILE A 194 15.32 -1.76 1.38
C ILE A 194 16.26 -1.40 0.23
N GLN A 195 15.81 -0.64 -0.75
CA GLN A 195 16.63 -0.18 -1.87
C GLN A 195 17.85 0.60 -1.40
N THR A 196 17.66 1.58 -0.51
CA THR A 196 18.77 2.38 0.04
C THR A 196 19.77 1.54 0.83
N LEU A 197 19.34 0.42 1.41
CA LEU A 197 20.23 -0.53 2.07
C LEU A 197 21.03 -1.36 1.07
N VAL A 198 20.39 -1.83 0.01
CA VAL A 198 21.02 -2.64 -1.05
C VAL A 198 22.09 -1.82 -1.77
N TYR A 199 21.78 -0.58 -2.14
CA TYR A 199 22.73 0.30 -2.84
C TYR A 199 23.73 0.98 -1.91
N GLY A 200 23.48 0.98 -0.61
CA GLY A 200 24.41 1.50 0.40
C GLY A 200 24.58 3.03 0.44
N TYR A 201 23.80 3.78 -0.35
CA TYR A 201 23.84 5.26 -0.45
C TYR A 201 22.44 5.81 -0.77
N GLN A 202 22.29 7.12 -0.65
CA GLN A 202 21.08 7.80 -1.08
C GLN A 202 21.05 7.87 -2.61
N LEU A 203 19.95 7.42 -3.22
CA LEU A 203 19.80 7.44 -4.68
C LEU A 203 19.73 8.86 -5.21
N THR A 204 20.52 9.15 -6.24
CA THR A 204 20.45 10.38 -7.03
C THR A 204 19.41 10.27 -8.14
N ALA A 205 19.05 11.38 -8.78
CA ALA A 205 18.16 11.37 -9.93
C ALA A 205 18.72 10.51 -11.09
N GLU A 206 20.04 10.50 -11.30
CA GLU A 206 20.71 9.67 -12.30
C GLU A 206 20.64 8.18 -11.96
N ASP A 207 20.84 7.84 -10.68
CA ASP A 207 20.68 6.46 -10.21
C ASP A 207 19.25 5.95 -10.43
N ILE A 208 18.24 6.79 -10.15
CA ILE A 208 16.83 6.43 -10.31
C ILE A 208 16.50 6.11 -11.77
N VAL A 209 17.05 6.85 -12.73
CA VAL A 209 16.83 6.58 -14.17
C VAL A 209 17.37 5.20 -14.57
N ASN A 210 18.45 4.76 -13.95
CA ASN A 210 19.11 3.49 -14.24
C ASN A 210 18.53 2.30 -13.45
N LEU A 211 17.58 2.54 -12.52
CA LEU A 211 16.93 1.46 -11.77
C LEU A 211 15.95 0.67 -12.64
N PRO A 212 15.73 -0.61 -12.33
CA PRO A 212 14.60 -1.37 -12.88
C PRO A 212 13.27 -0.62 -12.66
N LYS A 213 12.34 -0.78 -13.58
CA LYS A 213 11.05 -0.07 -13.58
C LYS A 213 10.31 -0.21 -12.24
N GLU A 214 10.30 -1.40 -11.69
CA GLU A 214 9.63 -1.75 -10.42
C GLU A 214 10.22 -0.95 -9.24
N MET A 215 11.55 -0.82 -9.20
CA MET A 215 12.22 -0.04 -8.16
C MET A 215 11.98 1.46 -8.32
N ARG A 216 11.86 1.96 -9.55
CA ARG A 216 11.46 3.36 -9.80
C ARG A 216 10.05 3.65 -9.29
N PHE A 217 9.12 2.70 -9.43
CA PHE A 217 7.78 2.83 -8.88
C PHE A 217 7.79 2.89 -7.35
N ALA A 218 8.62 2.09 -6.70
CA ALA A 218 8.77 2.16 -5.24
C ALA A 218 9.32 3.51 -4.79
N VAL A 219 10.32 4.05 -5.50
CA VAL A 219 10.87 5.40 -5.24
C VAL A 219 9.82 6.48 -5.46
N LEU A 220 9.04 6.40 -6.55
CA LEU A 220 7.94 7.33 -6.82
C LEU A 220 6.89 7.30 -5.70
N THR A 221 6.50 6.10 -5.27
CA THR A 221 5.54 5.93 -4.18
C THR A 221 6.08 6.52 -2.87
N ARG A 222 7.37 6.32 -2.58
CA ARG A 222 7.98 6.93 -1.40
C ARG A 222 7.99 8.45 -1.49
N ALA A 223 8.33 9.01 -2.65
CA ALA A 223 8.28 10.45 -2.87
C ALA A 223 6.86 11.02 -2.66
N ALA A 224 5.83 10.30 -3.13
CA ALA A 224 4.44 10.68 -2.89
C ALA A 224 4.08 10.61 -1.40
N MET A 225 4.54 9.59 -0.66
CA MET A 225 4.32 9.52 0.78
C MET A 225 5.03 10.64 1.54
N ASP A 226 6.26 10.96 1.18
CA ASP A 226 7.01 12.05 1.80
C ASP A 226 6.32 13.40 1.54
N ALA A 227 5.84 13.64 0.31
CA ALA A 227 5.04 14.82 -0.03
C ALA A 227 3.71 14.87 0.74
N ALA A 228 3.00 13.73 0.82
CA ALA A 228 1.76 13.63 1.59
C ALA A 228 1.94 14.04 3.06
N ILE A 229 3.06 13.60 3.67
CA ILE A 229 3.39 13.94 5.06
C ILE A 229 3.78 15.42 5.20
N ALA A 230 4.66 15.92 4.31
CA ALA A 230 5.17 17.29 4.37
C ALA A 230 4.07 18.33 4.16
N ASP A 231 3.24 18.13 3.14
CA ASP A 231 2.24 19.08 2.67
C ASP A 231 0.83 18.79 3.21
N ARG A 232 0.66 17.75 4.04
CA ARG A 232 -0.62 17.29 4.58
C ARG A 232 -1.65 16.93 3.51
N LEU A 233 -1.18 16.32 2.43
CA LEU A 233 -1.99 15.83 1.32
C LEU A 233 -2.43 14.38 1.57
N SER A 234 -3.55 13.99 0.95
CA SER A 234 -3.84 12.58 0.76
C SER A 234 -2.76 11.92 -0.12
N LEU A 235 -2.61 10.62 -0.04
CA LEU A 235 -1.65 9.92 -0.89
C LEU A 235 -1.98 10.11 -2.38
N LYS A 236 -3.27 10.14 -2.74
CA LYS A 236 -3.72 10.45 -4.10
C LYS A 236 -3.33 11.85 -4.54
N GLU A 237 -3.63 12.87 -3.71
CA GLU A 237 -3.25 14.26 -4.02
C GLU A 237 -1.75 14.42 -4.18
N ALA A 238 -0.97 13.72 -3.36
CA ALA A 238 0.48 13.72 -3.48
C ALA A 238 0.95 13.12 -4.81
N PHE A 239 0.40 12.00 -5.27
CA PHE A 239 0.70 11.47 -6.60
C PHE A 239 0.30 12.43 -7.71
N VAL A 240 -0.85 13.06 -7.60
CA VAL A 240 -1.31 14.07 -8.58
C VAL A 240 -0.38 15.28 -8.59
N SER A 241 0.10 15.74 -7.43
CA SER A 241 1.03 16.88 -7.32
C SER A 241 2.41 16.61 -7.91
N LEU A 242 2.86 15.35 -7.90
CA LEU A 242 4.10 14.95 -8.57
C LEU A 242 4.00 15.00 -10.10
N GLY A 243 2.78 15.05 -10.63
CA GLY A 243 2.53 15.15 -12.06
C GLY A 243 2.76 13.84 -12.82
N ARG A 244 2.94 13.97 -14.15
CA ARG A 244 3.17 12.82 -15.03
C ARG A 244 4.56 12.23 -14.80
N PRO A 245 4.69 10.95 -14.41
CA PRO A 245 5.99 10.31 -14.28
C PRO A 245 6.68 10.18 -15.65
N ASP A 246 7.94 10.53 -15.71
CA ASP A 246 8.78 10.31 -16.89
C ASP A 246 9.51 8.95 -16.76
N LEU A 247 8.74 7.87 -16.84
CA LEU A 247 9.25 6.52 -16.78
C LEU A 247 8.99 5.83 -18.12
N PRO A 248 10.01 5.34 -18.84
CA PRO A 248 9.79 4.65 -20.10
C PRO A 248 8.87 3.43 -19.92
N ALA A 249 7.90 3.32 -20.78
CA ALA A 249 6.94 2.22 -20.82
C ALA A 249 7.59 0.95 -21.40
N VAL A 250 8.66 0.45 -20.78
CA VAL A 250 9.19 -0.85 -21.16
C VAL A 250 8.38 -1.90 -20.42
N ILE A 251 7.51 -2.54 -21.16
CA ILE A 251 6.81 -3.73 -20.74
C ILE A 251 7.79 -4.88 -20.98
N ASP A 252 8.66 -5.14 -20.03
CA ASP A 252 9.45 -6.35 -20.04
C ASP A 252 8.72 -7.41 -19.23
N GLU A 253 8.05 -8.32 -19.93
CA GLU A 253 7.35 -9.45 -19.33
C GLU A 253 8.35 -10.52 -18.79
N SER A 254 9.63 -10.38 -19.10
CA SER A 254 10.66 -11.38 -18.79
C SER A 254 11.21 -11.30 -17.36
N THR A 255 10.95 -10.25 -16.61
CA THR A 255 11.42 -10.16 -15.23
C THR A 255 10.55 -10.99 -14.29
N SER A 256 11.07 -12.16 -13.92
CA SER A 256 10.42 -13.12 -13.02
C SER A 256 10.32 -12.66 -11.57
N VAL A 257 10.83 -11.48 -11.22
CA VAL A 257 10.84 -10.96 -9.85
C VAL A 257 9.86 -9.80 -9.78
N ASP A 258 8.68 -10.06 -9.23
CA ASP A 258 7.73 -9.03 -8.89
C ASP A 258 8.16 -8.32 -7.59
N VAL A 259 8.96 -7.27 -7.75
CA VAL A 259 9.51 -6.48 -6.63
C VAL A 259 8.41 -5.75 -5.85
N PHE A 260 7.24 -5.53 -6.46
CA PHE A 260 6.09 -4.96 -5.77
C PHE A 260 5.43 -5.94 -4.79
N ASN A 261 5.58 -7.23 -5.02
CA ASN A 261 4.86 -8.24 -4.26
C ASN A 261 5.80 -9.15 -3.48
N LEU A 262 6.48 -8.60 -2.49
CA LEU A 262 7.36 -9.37 -1.60
C LEU A 262 6.66 -10.57 -0.97
N THR A 263 5.33 -10.53 -0.81
CA THR A 263 4.56 -11.64 -0.23
C THR A 263 4.21 -12.72 -1.24
N ALA A 264 4.21 -12.46 -2.54
CA ALA A 264 3.99 -13.47 -3.56
C ALA A 264 5.20 -14.40 -3.74
N GLN A 265 6.40 -13.95 -3.34
CA GLN A 265 7.63 -14.74 -3.42
C GLN A 265 7.71 -15.85 -2.35
N PHE A 266 6.80 -15.83 -1.37
CA PHE A 266 6.75 -16.80 -0.28
C PHE A 266 5.54 -17.75 -0.36
N ARG A 267 4.94 -17.90 -1.54
CA ARG A 267 3.88 -18.89 -1.80
C ARG A 267 4.45 -20.19 -2.33
#